data_b40b88dca6bf9cbb0bc8edd164351dd4
#
_entry.id   b40b88dca6bf9cbb0bc8edd164351dd4
#
_cell.length_a   1.000
_cell.length_b   1.000
_cell.length_c   1.000
_cell.angle_alpha   90.00
_cell.angle_beta   90.00
_cell.angle_gamma   90.00
#
_symmetry.space_group_name_H-M   'P 1'
#
loop_
_entity.id
_entity.type
_entity.pdbx_description
1 polymer ?
#
loop_
_entity_poly.entity_id
_entity_poly.type
_entity_poly.pdbx_seq_one_letter_code
_entity_poly.pdbx_strand_id
1 'polypeptide(L)'
;MNRIFSIFLVVISWFWASMLTTAQEDYINAVWVLNEGIQDWDTGEMVEFASIGVYDPFLQTFSQVMEFDGARFTTDVIIAEGSVFVGADNKILKFNLDTYEIEAEVYIEGVRKLAYYDGMIYVTRGDVDAESWASVEFESYLVWFDAETLSWTGELPSELGVGYASEGICIREGIAYVAINNGFAWGQEVGILGVYDISSGEYSAHDLGEDGKNPVHIKVTENEVLLVNNTDWSATSLSRVELPSLGAESTSVNTMMVGGVTAGCNAAAILGEELVFQISEELGMRKASVFTLIPATNTWGPATDTYYRMSVDPVNGYVYATSTNFFDTSEVQILNESGEHISSFEAGIVPGGIAFDVRNVMEIDCPEISTEVNVDGEFDILGRIWSKGGRGLKLENLSNGKTVKSIVLTD
;
A
#
# COMPACT_ATOMS: atom_id res chain seq x y z
N MET A 1 -7.26 47.53 72.34
CA MET A 1 -7.82 46.18 72.13
C MET A 1 -7.68 45.88 70.66
N ASN A 2 -6.49 45.35 70.28
CA ASN A 2 -6.15 45.04 68.89
C ASN A 2 -6.27 43.54 68.70
N ARG A 3 -7.07 43.11 67.70
CA ARG A 3 -7.13 41.73 67.22
C ARG A 3 -6.37 41.66 65.95
N ILE A 4 -5.30 40.91 65.99
CA ILE A 4 -4.48 40.55 64.83
C ILE A 4 -5.13 39.33 64.13
N PHE A 5 -5.53 39.49 62.85
CA PHE A 5 -5.99 38.38 62.05
C PHE A 5 -4.78 37.84 61.32
N SER A 6 -4.39 36.60 61.63
CA SER A 6 -3.38 35.84 60.81
C SER A 6 -4.08 35.15 59.71
N ILE A 7 -3.70 35.53 58.46
CA ILE A 7 -4.13 34.85 57.24
C ILE A 7 -3.09 33.75 56.98
N PHE A 8 -3.52 32.49 57.05
CA PHE A 8 -2.76 31.34 56.58
C PHE A 8 -2.95 31.23 55.05
N LEU A 9 -1.88 31.51 54.34
CA LEU A 9 -1.81 31.28 52.89
C LEU A 9 -1.42 29.81 52.67
N VAL A 10 -2.39 28.99 52.27
CA VAL A 10 -2.12 27.62 51.82
C VAL A 10 -1.68 27.68 50.35
N VAL A 11 -0.40 27.51 50.10
CA VAL A 11 0.16 27.35 48.77
C VAL A 11 -0.06 25.88 48.35
N ILE A 12 -1.06 25.63 47.53
CA ILE A 12 -1.27 24.35 46.89
C ILE A 12 -0.30 24.33 45.66
N SER A 13 0.83 23.69 45.85
CA SER A 13 1.71 23.38 44.73
C SER A 13 1.07 22.24 43.90
N TRP A 14 0.53 22.58 42.76
CA TRP A 14 0.14 21.60 41.77
C TRP A 14 1.42 21.05 41.11
N PHE A 15 1.80 19.86 41.51
CA PHE A 15 2.73 19.06 40.77
C PHE A 15 2.05 18.62 39.47
N TRP A 16 2.34 19.31 38.38
CA TRP A 16 2.11 18.79 37.06
C TRP A 16 3.15 17.68 36.83
N ALA A 17 2.79 16.43 37.07
CA ALA A 17 3.46 15.31 36.48
C ALA A 17 3.18 15.38 34.97
N SER A 18 4.09 15.97 34.21
CA SER A 18 4.17 15.76 32.79
C SER A 18 4.47 14.27 32.61
N MET A 19 3.45 13.47 32.32
CA MET A 19 3.65 12.18 31.68
C MET A 19 4.32 12.51 30.34
N LEU A 20 5.62 12.29 30.30
CA LEU A 20 6.33 12.10 29.04
C LEU A 20 5.75 10.79 28.48
N THR A 21 4.67 10.89 27.69
CA THR A 21 4.36 9.84 26.74
C THR A 21 5.53 9.85 25.77
N THR A 22 6.47 8.95 25.92
CA THR A 22 7.38 8.61 24.85
C THR A 22 6.48 8.22 23.69
N ALA A 23 6.49 9.04 22.63
CA ALA A 23 5.83 8.65 21.40
C ALA A 23 6.44 7.31 21.00
N GLN A 24 5.62 6.29 20.91
CA GLN A 24 6.01 4.99 20.39
C GLN A 24 6.38 5.24 18.94
N GLU A 25 7.64 4.99 18.56
CA GLU A 25 8.09 5.23 17.20
C GLU A 25 7.79 3.98 16.36
N ASP A 26 7.06 4.17 15.29
CA ASP A 26 6.83 3.14 14.28
C ASP A 26 8.10 2.95 13.44
N TYR A 27 8.30 1.74 12.94
CA TYR A 27 9.37 1.42 12.00
C TYR A 27 8.92 0.41 10.96
N ILE A 28 9.58 0.42 9.80
CA ILE A 28 9.38 -0.61 8.77
C ILE A 28 10.25 -1.82 9.12
N ASN A 29 9.60 -2.92 9.47
CA ASN A 29 10.25 -4.19 9.76
C ASN A 29 10.65 -4.93 8.49
N ALA A 30 9.77 -4.92 7.49
CA ALA A 30 9.98 -5.58 6.22
C ALA A 30 9.16 -4.90 5.10
N VAL A 31 9.64 -5.01 3.86
CA VAL A 31 8.92 -4.56 2.67
C VAL A 31 8.62 -5.77 1.79
N TRP A 32 7.34 -6.09 1.64
CA TRP A 32 6.87 -7.17 0.79
C TRP A 32 6.77 -6.69 -0.64
N VAL A 33 7.38 -7.43 -1.57
CA VAL A 33 7.40 -7.10 -3.00
C VAL A 33 6.79 -8.27 -3.78
N LEU A 34 5.75 -7.96 -4.52
CA LEU A 34 5.02 -8.89 -5.37
C LEU A 34 5.52 -8.77 -6.81
N ASN A 35 5.99 -9.87 -7.39
CA ASN A 35 6.53 -9.92 -8.75
C ASN A 35 5.55 -10.66 -9.65
N GLU A 36 5.22 -10.09 -10.82
CA GLU A 36 4.21 -10.64 -11.72
C GLU A 36 4.72 -11.82 -12.55
N GLY A 37 6.05 -11.97 -12.70
CA GLY A 37 6.65 -12.99 -13.54
C GLY A 37 6.52 -12.68 -15.05
N ILE A 38 6.69 -13.71 -15.88
CA ILE A 38 6.55 -13.60 -17.34
C ILE A 38 5.74 -14.79 -17.88
N GLN A 39 4.73 -14.49 -18.65
CA GLN A 39 4.01 -15.46 -19.46
C GLN A 39 4.33 -15.26 -20.95
N ASP A 40 4.57 -16.34 -21.67
CA ASP A 40 4.58 -16.33 -23.14
C ASP A 40 3.12 -16.28 -23.62
N TRP A 41 2.72 -15.15 -24.13
CA TRP A 41 1.34 -14.89 -24.56
C TRP A 41 0.94 -15.69 -25.84
N ASP A 42 1.92 -16.17 -26.61
CA ASP A 42 1.65 -16.98 -27.81
C ASP A 42 1.37 -18.44 -27.45
N THR A 43 2.04 -18.96 -26.44
CA THR A 43 1.91 -20.36 -25.99
C THR A 43 1.08 -20.54 -24.73
N GLY A 44 0.93 -19.47 -23.94
CA GLY A 44 0.30 -19.51 -22.60
C GLY A 44 1.18 -20.13 -21.51
N GLU A 45 2.42 -20.50 -21.84
CA GLU A 45 3.35 -21.11 -20.87
C GLU A 45 4.02 -20.02 -20.01
N MET A 46 4.24 -20.33 -18.73
CA MET A 46 5.01 -19.46 -17.84
C MET A 46 6.50 -19.62 -18.16
N VAL A 47 7.14 -18.51 -18.50
CA VAL A 47 8.60 -18.40 -18.68
C VAL A 47 9.29 -18.23 -17.34
N GLU A 48 8.70 -17.39 -16.47
CA GLU A 48 9.11 -17.20 -15.09
C GLU A 48 7.87 -17.05 -14.22
N PHE A 49 7.80 -17.77 -13.12
CA PHE A 49 6.62 -17.74 -12.26
C PHE A 49 6.49 -16.42 -11.52
N ALA A 50 5.25 -16.00 -11.34
CA ALA A 50 4.93 -14.94 -10.40
C ALA A 50 5.42 -15.32 -9.00
N SER A 51 5.87 -14.35 -8.20
CA SER A 51 6.48 -14.61 -6.91
C SER A 51 6.26 -13.48 -5.91
N ILE A 52 6.51 -13.78 -4.64
CA ILE A 52 6.57 -12.77 -3.59
C ILE A 52 7.89 -12.90 -2.83
N GLY A 53 8.46 -11.76 -2.46
CA GLY A 53 9.68 -11.69 -1.66
C GLY A 53 9.62 -10.59 -0.63
N VAL A 54 10.63 -10.56 0.21
CA VAL A 54 10.77 -9.62 1.32
C VAL A 54 12.11 -8.91 1.26
N TYR A 55 12.09 -7.61 1.32
CA TYR A 55 13.25 -6.78 1.54
C TYR A 55 13.35 -6.40 3.01
N ASP A 56 14.51 -6.67 3.61
CA ASP A 56 14.85 -6.24 4.97
C ASP A 56 15.56 -4.87 4.90
N PRO A 57 14.94 -3.78 5.39
CA PRO A 57 15.54 -2.45 5.33
C PRO A 57 16.80 -2.30 6.21
N PHE A 58 16.95 -3.11 7.26
CA PHE A 58 18.10 -3.06 8.17
C PHE A 58 19.29 -3.81 7.58
N LEU A 59 19.08 -4.97 6.99
CA LEU A 59 20.11 -5.77 6.34
C LEU A 59 20.37 -5.35 4.90
N GLN A 60 19.45 -4.58 4.31
CA GLN A 60 19.46 -4.18 2.90
C GLN A 60 19.56 -5.38 1.95
N THR A 61 18.79 -6.43 2.24
CA THR A 61 18.76 -7.66 1.46
C THR A 61 17.34 -8.01 1.04
N PHE A 62 17.20 -8.45 -0.20
CA PHE A 62 15.95 -9.03 -0.71
C PHE A 62 16.05 -10.55 -0.72
N SER A 63 14.97 -11.22 -0.35
CA SER A 63 14.86 -12.68 -0.38
C SER A 63 13.49 -13.08 -0.92
N GLN A 64 13.48 -13.97 -1.89
CA GLN A 64 12.24 -14.57 -2.38
C GLN A 64 11.66 -15.49 -1.31
N VAL A 65 10.36 -15.34 -1.05
CA VAL A 65 9.60 -16.14 -0.08
C VAL A 65 8.93 -17.31 -0.77
N MET A 66 8.25 -17.05 -1.90
CA MET A 66 7.45 -18.07 -2.58
C MET A 66 7.27 -17.74 -4.07
N GLU A 67 7.16 -18.79 -4.89
CA GLU A 67 6.66 -18.75 -6.28
C GLU A 67 5.21 -19.24 -6.32
N PHE A 68 4.41 -18.66 -7.22
CA PHE A 68 2.98 -18.99 -7.39
C PHE A 68 2.80 -19.88 -8.63
N ASP A 69 2.98 -21.19 -8.45
CA ASP A 69 2.74 -22.16 -9.53
C ASP A 69 1.28 -22.10 -9.99
N GLY A 70 1.09 -21.99 -11.31
CA GLY A 70 -0.21 -21.94 -11.95
C GLY A 70 -0.93 -20.58 -11.91
N ALA A 71 -0.30 -19.51 -11.40
CA ALA A 71 -0.80 -18.15 -11.55
C ALA A 71 -0.18 -17.50 -12.80
N ARG A 72 -1.02 -16.93 -13.67
CA ARG A 72 -0.55 -16.19 -14.87
C ARG A 72 0.17 -14.90 -14.49
N PHE A 73 -0.27 -14.27 -13.41
CA PHE A 73 0.27 -13.02 -12.85
C PHE A 73 -0.20 -12.82 -11.41
N THR A 74 0.38 -11.85 -10.74
CA THR A 74 -0.11 -11.37 -9.46
C THR A 74 -0.68 -9.97 -9.61
N THR A 75 -1.63 -9.58 -8.75
CA THR A 75 -2.41 -8.36 -8.96
C THR A 75 -2.31 -7.36 -7.81
N ASP A 76 -2.21 -7.85 -6.58
CA ASP A 76 -2.14 -6.96 -5.41
C ASP A 76 -1.57 -7.65 -4.18
N VAL A 77 -1.03 -6.84 -3.25
CA VAL A 77 -0.57 -7.27 -1.93
C VAL A 77 -0.93 -6.24 -0.88
N ILE A 78 -1.55 -6.67 0.20
CA ILE A 78 -1.86 -5.83 1.37
C ILE A 78 -1.46 -6.53 2.67
N ILE A 79 -1.20 -5.73 3.71
CA ILE A 79 -0.93 -6.23 5.06
C ILE A 79 -2.02 -5.72 5.98
N ALA A 80 -2.63 -6.63 6.72
CA ALA A 80 -3.65 -6.34 7.71
C ALA A 80 -3.66 -7.41 8.80
N GLU A 81 -3.96 -7.04 10.05
CA GLU A 81 -4.15 -7.95 11.20
C GLU A 81 -3.03 -9.00 11.35
N GLY A 82 -1.77 -8.61 11.13
CA GLY A 82 -0.62 -9.50 11.26
C GLY A 82 -0.49 -10.54 10.15
N SER A 83 -1.21 -10.36 9.04
CA SER A 83 -1.18 -11.24 7.87
C SER A 83 -0.93 -10.46 6.58
N VAL A 84 -0.35 -11.14 5.59
CA VAL A 84 -0.18 -10.64 4.22
C VAL A 84 -1.20 -11.32 3.34
N PHE A 85 -1.96 -10.54 2.58
CA PHE A 85 -2.93 -11.04 1.61
C PHE A 85 -2.43 -10.73 0.21
N VAL A 86 -2.45 -11.74 -0.65
CA VAL A 86 -1.93 -11.67 -2.02
C VAL A 86 -3.02 -12.09 -2.99
N GLY A 87 -3.30 -11.23 -3.97
CA GLY A 87 -4.07 -11.59 -5.16
C GLY A 87 -3.14 -12.23 -6.20
N ALA A 88 -3.38 -13.50 -6.51
CA ALA A 88 -2.61 -14.25 -7.50
C ALA A 88 -3.55 -14.87 -8.52
N ASP A 89 -3.78 -14.17 -9.64
CA ASP A 89 -4.66 -14.57 -10.76
C ASP A 89 -6.08 -14.93 -10.27
N ASN A 90 -6.32 -16.20 -10.01
CA ASN A 90 -7.62 -16.75 -9.63
C ASN A 90 -7.69 -17.22 -8.18
N LYS A 91 -6.86 -16.69 -7.31
CA LYS A 91 -6.88 -17.00 -5.89
C LYS A 91 -6.41 -15.85 -5.02
N ILE A 92 -6.79 -15.92 -3.76
CA ILE A 92 -6.24 -15.09 -2.69
C ILE A 92 -5.52 -16.02 -1.74
N LEU A 93 -4.28 -15.64 -1.39
CA LEU A 93 -3.47 -16.33 -0.40
C LEU A 93 -3.30 -15.44 0.84
N LYS A 94 -3.31 -16.06 2.01
CA LYS A 94 -3.02 -15.43 3.29
C LYS A 94 -1.75 -16.02 3.86
N PHE A 95 -0.77 -15.17 4.16
CA PHE A 95 0.47 -15.56 4.82
C PHE A 95 0.54 -15.00 6.23
N ASN A 96 1.17 -15.75 7.11
CA ASN A 96 1.60 -15.23 8.39
C ASN A 96 2.74 -14.22 8.20
N LEU A 97 2.60 -13.04 8.80
CA LEU A 97 3.56 -11.95 8.63
C LEU A 97 4.94 -12.23 9.26
N ASP A 98 4.99 -13.10 10.27
CA ASP A 98 6.23 -13.42 11.00
C ASP A 98 6.94 -14.67 10.48
N THR A 99 6.16 -15.71 10.11
CA THR A 99 6.72 -17.01 9.69
C THR A 99 6.81 -17.16 8.18
N TYR A 100 6.11 -16.32 7.42
CA TYR A 100 5.98 -16.35 5.96
C TYR A 100 5.30 -17.63 5.42
N GLU A 101 4.64 -18.38 6.30
CA GLU A 101 3.90 -19.60 5.93
C GLU A 101 2.50 -19.23 5.43
N ILE A 102 1.98 -19.99 4.47
CA ILE A 102 0.58 -19.87 4.04
C ILE A 102 -0.33 -20.38 5.15
N GLU A 103 -1.27 -19.55 5.59
CA GLU A 103 -2.29 -19.88 6.59
C GLU A 103 -3.62 -20.29 5.94
N ALA A 104 -3.95 -19.68 4.82
CA ALA A 104 -5.18 -19.96 4.08
C ALA A 104 -5.04 -19.58 2.59
N GLU A 105 -5.83 -20.24 1.75
CA GLU A 105 -6.05 -19.85 0.37
C GLU A 105 -7.52 -20.04 -0.02
N VAL A 106 -8.00 -19.21 -0.95
CA VAL A 106 -9.32 -19.34 -1.54
C VAL A 106 -9.26 -19.10 -3.04
N TYR A 107 -9.96 -19.94 -3.80
CA TYR A 107 -10.13 -19.75 -5.22
C TYR A 107 -11.23 -18.71 -5.49
N ILE A 108 -10.91 -17.70 -6.28
CA ILE A 108 -11.82 -16.69 -6.79
C ILE A 108 -11.30 -16.13 -8.11
N GLU A 109 -12.05 -16.27 -9.17
CA GLU A 109 -11.65 -15.87 -10.51
C GLU A 109 -11.63 -14.36 -10.67
N GLY A 110 -10.62 -13.84 -11.37
CA GLY A 110 -10.54 -12.43 -11.76
C GLY A 110 -10.15 -11.47 -10.62
N VAL A 111 -9.32 -11.89 -9.68
CA VAL A 111 -8.85 -11.00 -8.59
C VAL A 111 -8.08 -9.82 -9.16
N ARG A 112 -8.48 -8.58 -8.77
CA ARG A 112 -7.78 -7.36 -9.19
C ARG A 112 -7.11 -6.65 -8.03
N LYS A 113 -7.85 -5.99 -7.16
CA LYS A 113 -7.30 -5.25 -6.02
C LYS A 113 -7.97 -5.67 -4.72
N LEU A 114 -7.21 -5.55 -3.65
CA LEU A 114 -7.60 -5.93 -2.31
C LEU A 114 -7.69 -4.70 -1.41
N ALA A 115 -8.67 -4.66 -0.52
CA ALA A 115 -8.72 -3.70 0.56
C ALA A 115 -9.22 -4.37 1.84
N TYR A 116 -8.63 -4.01 2.97
CA TYR A 116 -9.05 -4.50 4.28
C TYR A 116 -9.92 -3.47 4.98
N TYR A 117 -11.02 -3.93 5.57
CA TYR A 117 -11.82 -3.13 6.50
C TYR A 117 -12.61 -4.03 7.46
N ASP A 118 -12.54 -3.74 8.75
CA ASP A 118 -13.33 -4.35 9.82
C ASP A 118 -13.41 -5.90 9.75
N GLY A 119 -12.25 -6.55 9.65
CA GLY A 119 -12.14 -8.01 9.61
C GLY A 119 -12.47 -8.64 8.26
N MET A 120 -12.67 -7.85 7.20
CA MET A 120 -13.01 -8.35 5.87
C MET A 120 -11.97 -7.93 4.83
N ILE A 121 -11.72 -8.81 3.85
CA ILE A 121 -10.97 -8.50 2.64
C ILE A 121 -11.95 -8.27 1.51
N TYR A 122 -12.02 -7.03 1.03
CA TYR A 122 -12.80 -6.63 -0.14
C TYR A 122 -11.96 -6.79 -1.40
N VAL A 123 -12.57 -7.32 -2.45
CA VAL A 123 -11.89 -7.73 -3.68
C VAL A 123 -12.63 -7.17 -4.88
N THR A 124 -11.95 -6.39 -5.71
CA THR A 124 -12.45 -6.02 -7.04
C THR A 124 -12.11 -7.12 -8.03
N ARG A 125 -12.95 -7.26 -9.06
CA ARG A 125 -12.81 -8.33 -10.04
C ARG A 125 -12.85 -7.81 -11.47
N GLY A 126 -12.12 -8.50 -12.33
CA GLY A 126 -12.09 -8.31 -13.77
C GLY A 126 -11.10 -9.27 -14.40
N ASP A 127 -11.45 -9.87 -15.53
CA ASP A 127 -10.58 -10.80 -16.23
C ASP A 127 -10.90 -10.86 -17.72
N VAL A 128 -10.00 -11.49 -18.46
CA VAL A 128 -10.11 -11.85 -19.87
C VAL A 128 -9.96 -13.36 -20.00
N ASP A 129 -10.83 -13.97 -20.80
CA ASP A 129 -10.71 -15.38 -21.14
C ASP A 129 -9.43 -15.62 -21.96
N ALA A 130 -8.60 -16.54 -21.52
CA ALA A 130 -7.26 -16.76 -22.07
C ALA A 130 -7.27 -17.29 -23.53
N GLU A 131 -8.36 -17.91 -23.98
CA GLU A 131 -8.44 -18.48 -25.34
C GLU A 131 -9.10 -17.50 -26.33
N SER A 132 -10.19 -16.86 -25.92
CA SER A 132 -11.00 -15.98 -26.78
C SER A 132 -10.63 -14.51 -26.69
N TRP A 133 -9.91 -14.11 -25.65
CA TRP A 133 -9.62 -12.70 -25.30
C TRP A 133 -10.88 -11.87 -25.04
N ALA A 134 -12.01 -12.51 -24.79
CA ALA A 134 -13.24 -11.85 -24.42
C ALA A 134 -13.24 -11.50 -22.94
N SER A 135 -13.83 -10.37 -22.58
CA SER A 135 -14.05 -10.02 -21.18
C SER A 135 -14.88 -11.10 -20.49
N VAL A 136 -14.46 -11.51 -19.31
CA VAL A 136 -15.23 -12.43 -18.45
C VAL A 136 -16.32 -11.65 -17.72
N GLU A 137 -17.56 -12.12 -17.81
CA GLU A 137 -18.67 -11.54 -17.07
C GLU A 137 -18.84 -12.25 -15.73
N PHE A 138 -18.93 -11.46 -14.65
CA PHE A 138 -19.15 -11.94 -13.28
C PHE A 138 -20.52 -11.51 -12.77
N GLU A 139 -21.16 -12.34 -11.94
CA GLU A 139 -22.38 -11.97 -11.22
C GLU A 139 -22.13 -10.81 -10.25
N SER A 140 -20.88 -10.67 -9.76
CA SER A 140 -20.44 -9.61 -8.86
C SER A 140 -19.00 -9.22 -9.14
N TYR A 141 -18.73 -7.92 -9.21
CA TYR A 141 -17.39 -7.35 -9.40
C TYR A 141 -16.80 -6.78 -8.11
N LEU A 142 -17.56 -6.80 -7.01
CA LEU A 142 -17.11 -6.49 -5.67
C LEU A 142 -17.59 -7.59 -4.72
N VAL A 143 -16.65 -8.30 -4.13
CA VAL A 143 -16.91 -9.41 -3.20
C VAL A 143 -16.07 -9.26 -1.94
N TRP A 144 -16.40 -9.98 -0.85
CA TRP A 144 -15.59 -9.93 0.36
C TRP A 144 -15.55 -11.25 1.10
N PHE A 145 -14.42 -11.43 1.78
CA PHE A 145 -14.06 -12.62 2.54
C PHE A 145 -13.73 -12.24 3.97
N ASP A 146 -13.97 -13.14 4.90
CA ASP A 146 -13.47 -13.03 6.27
C ASP A 146 -11.94 -13.05 6.28
N ALA A 147 -11.31 -12.06 6.90
CA ALA A 147 -9.86 -11.90 6.86
C ALA A 147 -9.11 -12.96 7.67
N GLU A 148 -9.74 -13.59 8.67
CA GLU A 148 -9.12 -14.64 9.47
C GLU A 148 -9.06 -15.97 8.72
N THR A 149 -10.15 -16.35 8.06
CA THR A 149 -10.36 -17.68 7.50
C THR A 149 -10.35 -17.75 5.96
N LEU A 150 -10.40 -16.63 5.28
CA LEU A 150 -10.68 -16.49 3.84
C LEU A 150 -11.99 -17.16 3.40
N SER A 151 -12.94 -17.34 4.32
CA SER A 151 -14.27 -17.83 3.94
C SER A 151 -15.09 -16.73 3.25
N TRP A 152 -15.83 -17.13 2.21
CA TRP A 152 -16.77 -16.24 1.52
C TRP A 152 -17.79 -15.66 2.51
N THR A 153 -17.94 -14.34 2.54
CA THR A 153 -18.87 -13.65 3.44
C THR A 153 -19.97 -12.93 2.69
N GLY A 154 -19.69 -12.40 1.49
CA GLY A 154 -20.70 -11.73 0.70
C GLY A 154 -20.18 -11.11 -0.59
N GLU A 155 -21.13 -10.49 -1.29
CA GLU A 155 -20.89 -9.83 -2.58
C GLU A 155 -21.89 -8.70 -2.79
N LEU A 156 -21.53 -7.77 -3.67
CA LEU A 156 -22.46 -6.78 -4.20
C LEU A 156 -22.83 -7.18 -5.63
N PRO A 157 -24.06 -7.71 -5.86
CA PRO A 157 -24.48 -8.14 -7.18
C PRO A 157 -24.35 -7.03 -8.22
N SER A 158 -23.90 -7.37 -9.42
CA SER A 158 -23.65 -6.40 -10.50
C SER A 158 -24.87 -5.56 -10.88
N GLU A 159 -26.06 -6.15 -10.76
CA GLU A 159 -27.33 -5.47 -11.02
C GLU A 159 -27.68 -4.39 -9.98
N LEU A 160 -27.12 -4.50 -8.76
CA LEU A 160 -27.38 -3.59 -7.64
C LEU A 160 -26.23 -2.65 -7.32
N GLY A 161 -25.07 -2.86 -7.93
CA GLY A 161 -23.86 -2.16 -7.55
C GLY A 161 -22.85 -2.02 -8.68
N VAL A 162 -21.64 -2.56 -8.46
CA VAL A 162 -20.53 -2.52 -9.41
C VAL A 162 -20.82 -3.41 -10.60
N GLY A 163 -21.21 -2.80 -11.73
CA GLY A 163 -21.76 -3.50 -12.91
C GLY A 163 -20.73 -3.90 -13.97
N TYR A 164 -19.45 -3.58 -13.78
CA TYR A 164 -18.39 -3.85 -14.75
C TYR A 164 -17.08 -4.22 -14.05
N ALA A 165 -16.15 -4.77 -14.83
CA ALA A 165 -14.79 -5.02 -14.38
C ALA A 165 -14.18 -3.77 -13.72
N SER A 166 -13.50 -3.98 -12.60
CA SER A 166 -13.04 -2.93 -11.71
C SER A 166 -11.58 -3.13 -11.32
N GLU A 167 -10.86 -2.05 -11.13
CA GLU A 167 -9.47 -2.04 -10.71
C GLU A 167 -9.33 -1.54 -9.27
N GLY A 168 -8.86 -0.32 -9.07
CA GLY A 168 -8.54 0.23 -7.78
C GLY A 168 -9.70 0.23 -6.78
N ILE A 169 -9.41 -0.07 -5.53
CA ILE A 169 -10.31 0.07 -4.40
C ILE A 169 -9.60 0.75 -3.24
N CYS A 170 -10.28 1.67 -2.58
CA CYS A 170 -9.87 2.24 -1.29
C CYS A 170 -11.07 2.23 -0.34
N ILE A 171 -10.84 1.89 0.93
CA ILE A 171 -11.90 1.98 1.96
C ILE A 171 -11.49 3.02 2.99
N ARG A 172 -12.40 3.93 3.28
CA ARG A 172 -12.23 4.95 4.31
C ARG A 172 -13.51 5.13 5.09
N GLU A 173 -13.43 5.04 6.41
CA GLU A 173 -14.55 5.26 7.33
C GLU A 173 -15.80 4.43 6.99
N GLY A 174 -15.61 3.18 6.52
CA GLY A 174 -16.69 2.28 6.16
C GLY A 174 -17.29 2.52 4.76
N ILE A 175 -16.70 3.41 3.98
CA ILE A 175 -17.10 3.63 2.58
C ILE A 175 -16.03 3.04 1.66
N ALA A 176 -16.43 2.13 0.78
CA ALA A 176 -15.59 1.60 -0.27
C ALA A 176 -15.74 2.43 -1.56
N TYR A 177 -14.64 2.94 -2.06
CA TYR A 177 -14.51 3.67 -3.31
C TYR A 177 -13.87 2.76 -4.35
N VAL A 178 -14.54 2.54 -5.48
CA VAL A 178 -14.15 1.57 -6.50
C VAL A 178 -13.96 2.26 -7.85
N ALA A 179 -12.79 2.09 -8.44
CA ALA A 179 -12.51 2.53 -9.81
C ALA A 179 -13.06 1.49 -10.80
N ILE A 180 -14.15 1.80 -11.47
CA ILE A 180 -14.86 0.91 -12.39
C ILE A 180 -14.52 1.32 -13.82
N ASN A 181 -13.82 0.44 -14.53
CA ASN A 181 -13.22 0.77 -15.82
C ASN A 181 -13.71 -0.08 -17.00
N ASN A 182 -14.22 -1.29 -16.76
CA ASN A 182 -14.51 -2.27 -17.83
C ASN A 182 -13.30 -2.52 -18.74
N GLY A 183 -12.08 -2.46 -18.20
CA GLY A 183 -10.82 -2.40 -18.95
C GLY A 183 -10.50 -3.65 -19.77
N PHE A 184 -11.20 -4.76 -19.56
CA PHE A 184 -11.06 -6.00 -20.33
C PHE A 184 -12.01 -6.07 -21.54
N ALA A 185 -12.94 -5.13 -21.67
CA ALA A 185 -13.86 -5.03 -22.81
C ALA A 185 -13.41 -3.91 -23.75
N TRP A 186 -12.43 -4.20 -24.61
CA TRP A 186 -11.78 -3.25 -25.51
C TRP A 186 -12.78 -2.41 -26.34
N GLY A 187 -12.65 -1.09 -26.24
CA GLY A 187 -13.55 -0.14 -26.89
C GLY A 187 -14.89 0.03 -26.20
N GLN A 188 -15.06 -0.57 -25.02
CA GLN A 188 -16.26 -0.44 -24.18
C GLN A 188 -15.88 0.02 -22.76
N GLU A 189 -14.72 0.62 -22.61
CA GLU A 189 -14.23 1.16 -21.34
C GLU A 189 -15.21 2.20 -20.80
N VAL A 190 -15.43 2.15 -19.49
CA VAL A 190 -16.27 3.12 -18.76
C VAL A 190 -15.41 3.93 -17.80
N GLY A 191 -15.94 5.06 -17.36
CA GLY A 191 -15.32 5.91 -16.34
C GLY A 191 -16.28 6.14 -15.19
N ILE A 192 -16.25 5.27 -14.18
CA ILE A 192 -17.20 5.34 -13.08
C ILE A 192 -16.45 5.23 -11.74
N LEU A 193 -16.78 6.10 -10.79
CA LEU A 193 -16.48 5.92 -9.39
C LEU A 193 -17.68 5.27 -8.69
N GLY A 194 -17.54 4.02 -8.26
CA GLY A 194 -18.47 3.35 -7.37
C GLY A 194 -18.23 3.76 -5.92
N VAL A 195 -19.30 4.03 -5.18
CA VAL A 195 -19.28 4.37 -3.76
C VAL A 195 -20.25 3.43 -3.04
N TYR A 196 -19.71 2.59 -2.15
CA TYR A 196 -20.48 1.61 -1.41
C TYR A 196 -20.33 1.82 0.10
N ASP A 197 -21.42 2.14 0.77
CA ASP A 197 -21.47 2.21 2.24
C ASP A 197 -21.62 0.80 2.80
N ILE A 198 -20.56 0.31 3.41
CA ILE A 198 -20.48 -1.05 3.96
C ILE A 198 -21.50 -1.27 5.07
N SER A 199 -21.81 -0.25 5.84
CA SER A 199 -22.70 -0.35 7.00
C SER A 199 -24.17 -0.41 6.61
N SER A 200 -24.61 0.39 5.64
CA SER A 200 -25.98 0.46 5.18
C SER A 200 -26.27 -0.47 4.00
N GLY A 201 -25.25 -0.88 3.26
CA GLY A 201 -25.37 -1.60 1.99
C GLY A 201 -25.83 -0.71 0.83
N GLU A 202 -25.84 0.61 1.00
CA GLU A 202 -26.23 1.54 -0.06
C GLU A 202 -25.07 1.73 -1.06
N TYR A 203 -25.42 1.77 -2.34
CA TYR A 203 -24.48 1.99 -3.44
C TYR A 203 -24.89 3.20 -4.27
N SER A 204 -23.90 3.97 -4.69
CA SER A 204 -24.06 5.03 -5.70
C SER A 204 -22.91 4.99 -6.71
N ALA A 205 -23.15 5.52 -7.90
CA ALA A 205 -22.16 5.60 -8.97
C ALA A 205 -22.06 7.03 -9.48
N HIS A 206 -20.81 7.48 -9.73
CA HIS A 206 -20.52 8.81 -10.26
C HIS A 206 -19.80 8.67 -11.59
N ASP A 207 -20.40 9.19 -12.64
CA ASP A 207 -19.82 9.23 -13.99
C ASP A 207 -18.68 10.23 -14.04
N LEU A 208 -17.50 9.78 -14.46
CA LEU A 208 -16.30 10.62 -14.60
C LEU A 208 -16.25 11.37 -15.94
N GLY A 209 -17.22 11.12 -16.82
CA GLY A 209 -17.30 11.71 -18.15
C GLY A 209 -16.42 11.01 -19.19
N GLU A 210 -16.52 11.45 -20.44
CA GLU A 210 -15.80 10.87 -21.58
C GLU A 210 -14.27 10.87 -21.39
N ASP A 211 -13.73 11.91 -20.80
CA ASP A 211 -12.29 12.04 -20.53
C ASP A 211 -11.86 11.20 -19.31
N GLY A 212 -12.80 10.73 -18.48
CA GLY A 212 -12.56 9.95 -17.27
C GLY A 212 -12.63 8.44 -17.43
N LYS A 213 -12.67 7.94 -18.66
CA LYS A 213 -12.74 6.50 -18.93
C LYS A 213 -11.49 5.77 -18.46
N ASN A 214 -11.69 4.49 -18.18
CA ASN A 214 -10.65 3.55 -17.79
C ASN A 214 -9.83 4.00 -16.57
N PRO A 215 -10.47 4.29 -15.42
CA PRO A 215 -9.76 4.59 -14.17
C PRO A 215 -9.05 3.35 -13.65
N VAL A 216 -7.74 3.48 -13.39
CA VAL A 216 -6.89 2.35 -12.93
C VAL A 216 -6.36 2.56 -11.52
N HIS A 217 -6.00 3.79 -11.17
CA HIS A 217 -5.54 4.11 -9.82
C HIS A 217 -6.57 4.95 -9.09
N ILE A 218 -6.76 4.62 -7.82
CA ILE A 218 -7.63 5.38 -6.91
C ILE A 218 -6.85 5.74 -5.64
N LYS A 219 -7.00 6.97 -5.20
CA LYS A 219 -6.47 7.47 -3.94
C LYS A 219 -7.55 8.30 -3.24
N VAL A 220 -7.66 8.13 -1.93
CA VAL A 220 -8.64 8.85 -1.13
C VAL A 220 -7.92 9.77 -0.15
N THR A 221 -8.19 11.05 -0.23
CA THR A 221 -7.73 12.07 0.72
C THR A 221 -8.78 12.33 1.79
N GLU A 222 -8.57 13.33 2.63
CA GLU A 222 -9.56 13.73 3.64
C GLU A 222 -10.90 14.16 3.03
N ASN A 223 -10.88 14.82 1.87
CA ASN A 223 -12.06 15.46 1.30
C ASN A 223 -12.40 14.98 -0.12
N GLU A 224 -11.57 14.14 -0.74
CA GLU A 224 -11.65 13.87 -2.17
C GLU A 224 -11.21 12.46 -2.54
N VAL A 225 -11.76 11.96 -3.63
CA VAL A 225 -11.25 10.79 -4.35
C VAL A 225 -10.53 11.27 -5.61
N LEU A 226 -9.31 10.79 -5.81
CA LEU A 226 -8.49 11.07 -6.98
C LEU A 226 -8.31 9.79 -7.79
N LEU A 227 -8.48 9.90 -9.10
CA LEU A 227 -8.29 8.78 -10.03
C LEU A 227 -7.33 9.17 -11.15
N VAL A 228 -6.51 8.20 -11.56
CA VAL A 228 -5.70 8.28 -12.78
C VAL A 228 -6.36 7.37 -13.81
N ASN A 229 -6.71 7.94 -14.97
CA ASN A 229 -7.48 7.26 -16.00
C ASN A 229 -6.66 7.10 -17.28
N ASN A 230 -6.85 5.99 -17.97
CA ASN A 230 -6.20 5.67 -19.25
C ASN A 230 -7.04 6.06 -20.48
N THR A 231 -8.17 6.69 -20.30
CA THR A 231 -9.05 7.27 -21.33
C THR A 231 -9.03 6.48 -22.63
N ASP A 232 -9.73 5.37 -22.69
CA ASP A 232 -9.80 4.45 -23.86
C ASP A 232 -8.43 4.02 -24.43
N TRP A 233 -7.41 3.95 -23.58
CA TRP A 233 -6.01 3.61 -23.92
C TRP A 233 -5.32 4.60 -24.87
N SER A 234 -5.87 5.81 -25.06
CA SER A 234 -5.30 6.80 -25.97
C SER A 234 -4.68 8.00 -25.28
N ALA A 235 -5.01 8.24 -24.01
CA ALA A 235 -4.57 9.40 -23.26
C ALA A 235 -4.58 9.14 -21.76
N THR A 236 -3.94 10.02 -20.99
CA THR A 236 -4.01 10.09 -19.54
C THR A 236 -4.89 11.25 -19.12
N SER A 237 -5.81 11.00 -18.21
CA SER A 237 -6.53 12.04 -17.49
C SER A 237 -6.52 11.81 -15.98
N LEU A 238 -6.82 12.87 -15.25
CA LEU A 238 -6.98 12.83 -13.79
C LEU A 238 -8.41 13.23 -13.46
N SER A 239 -9.09 12.45 -12.64
CA SER A 239 -10.40 12.79 -12.11
C SER A 239 -10.32 13.06 -10.62
N ARG A 240 -11.04 14.08 -10.18
CA ARG A 240 -11.22 14.46 -8.79
C ARG A 240 -12.71 14.50 -8.48
N VAL A 241 -13.09 13.78 -7.46
CA VAL A 241 -14.46 13.71 -7.00
C VAL A 241 -14.50 14.14 -5.54
N GLU A 242 -15.21 15.25 -5.24
CA GLU A 242 -15.42 15.66 -3.86
C GLU A 242 -16.17 14.57 -3.11
N LEU A 243 -15.68 14.18 -1.92
CA LEU A 243 -16.35 13.19 -1.09
C LEU A 243 -17.76 13.72 -0.78
N PRO A 244 -18.82 12.99 -1.14
CA PRO A 244 -20.16 13.41 -0.78
C PRO A 244 -20.28 13.39 0.74
N SER A 245 -20.70 14.52 1.34
CA SER A 245 -21.29 14.44 2.67
C SER A 245 -22.51 13.55 2.55
N LEU A 246 -22.65 12.57 3.45
CA LEU A 246 -23.81 11.65 3.51
C LEU A 246 -25.11 12.45 3.27
N GLY A 247 -25.80 12.16 2.14
CA GLY A 247 -27.03 12.83 1.73
C GLY A 247 -26.92 14.00 0.75
N ALA A 248 -25.74 14.28 0.19
CA ALA A 248 -25.63 15.30 -0.88
C ALA A 248 -26.22 14.79 -2.20
N GLU A 249 -27.17 15.54 -2.78
CA GLU A 249 -27.81 15.19 -4.04
C GLU A 249 -26.90 15.30 -5.29
N SER A 250 -25.72 15.94 -5.17
CA SER A 250 -24.76 16.04 -6.27
C SER A 250 -23.32 16.06 -5.75
N THR A 251 -22.49 15.24 -6.36
CA THR A 251 -21.05 15.23 -6.15
C THR A 251 -20.39 15.97 -7.30
N SER A 252 -19.47 16.87 -6.96
CA SER A 252 -18.69 17.58 -7.97
C SER A 252 -17.63 16.64 -8.54
N VAL A 253 -17.69 16.38 -9.84
CA VAL A 253 -16.68 15.62 -10.60
C VAL A 253 -15.93 16.59 -11.49
N ASN A 254 -14.61 16.57 -11.40
CA ASN A 254 -13.72 17.35 -12.27
C ASN A 254 -12.69 16.42 -12.90
N THR A 255 -12.75 16.27 -14.22
CA THR A 255 -11.79 15.47 -14.99
C THR A 255 -10.96 16.37 -15.89
N MET A 256 -9.65 16.16 -15.89
CA MET A 256 -8.69 16.96 -16.65
C MET A 256 -7.77 16.07 -17.48
N MET A 257 -7.72 16.30 -18.78
CA MET A 257 -6.75 15.69 -19.68
C MET A 257 -5.33 16.17 -19.36
N VAL A 258 -4.39 15.24 -19.24
CA VAL A 258 -2.99 15.52 -18.89
C VAL A 258 -2.05 15.33 -20.07
N GLY A 259 -2.30 14.32 -20.89
CA GLY A 259 -1.46 14.00 -22.03
C GLY A 259 -2.14 13.09 -23.03
N GLY A 260 -1.62 13.07 -24.25
CA GLY A 260 -2.08 12.22 -25.36
C GLY A 260 -1.48 10.80 -25.34
N VAL A 261 -0.90 10.37 -24.23
CA VAL A 261 -0.33 9.03 -24.05
C VAL A 261 -0.94 8.41 -22.80
N THR A 262 -1.26 7.14 -22.86
CA THR A 262 -1.86 6.42 -21.72
C THR A 262 -0.93 6.36 -20.52
N ALA A 263 -1.48 6.37 -19.31
CA ALA A 263 -0.74 6.01 -18.12
C ALA A 263 -0.39 4.50 -18.08
N GLY A 264 -1.11 3.67 -18.84
CA GLY A 264 -0.94 2.21 -18.80
C GLY A 264 -1.17 1.65 -17.39
N CYS A 265 -0.40 0.64 -17.02
CA CYS A 265 -0.39 0.09 -15.67
C CYS A 265 0.60 0.82 -14.74
N ASN A 266 0.98 2.04 -15.09
CA ASN A 266 2.08 2.76 -14.47
C ASN A 266 1.75 3.32 -13.08
N ALA A 267 2.79 3.78 -12.39
CA ALA A 267 2.74 4.15 -11.00
C ALA A 267 1.97 5.45 -10.70
N ALA A 268 1.30 5.50 -9.55
CA ALA A 268 0.77 6.72 -8.97
C ALA A 268 0.80 6.68 -7.44
N ALA A 269 1.11 7.83 -6.81
CA ALA A 269 1.12 7.99 -5.36
C ALA A 269 0.72 9.41 -4.95
N ILE A 270 0.21 9.58 -3.74
CA ILE A 270 0.03 10.89 -3.13
C ILE A 270 1.21 11.16 -2.20
N LEU A 271 1.88 12.29 -2.42
CA LEU A 271 2.97 12.81 -1.62
C LEU A 271 2.58 14.19 -1.10
N GLY A 272 2.21 14.27 0.17
CA GLY A 272 1.65 15.48 0.73
C GLY A 272 0.37 15.92 -0.02
N GLU A 273 0.43 17.11 -0.62
CA GLU A 273 -0.68 17.70 -1.42
C GLU A 273 -0.50 17.50 -2.93
N GLU A 274 0.38 16.59 -3.34
CA GLU A 274 0.67 16.33 -4.75
C GLU A 274 0.35 14.88 -5.12
N LEU A 275 -0.35 14.69 -6.23
CA LEU A 275 -0.48 13.41 -6.92
C LEU A 275 0.71 13.28 -7.87
N VAL A 276 1.56 12.30 -7.63
CA VAL A 276 2.68 11.92 -8.49
C VAL A 276 2.28 10.71 -9.32
N PHE A 277 2.51 10.75 -10.63
CA PHE A 277 2.08 9.69 -11.53
C PHE A 277 3.00 9.58 -12.74
N GLN A 278 3.10 8.37 -13.29
CA GLN A 278 3.84 8.05 -14.49
C GLN A 278 2.93 8.12 -15.71
N ILE A 279 3.41 8.74 -16.78
CA ILE A 279 2.81 8.63 -18.12
C ILE A 279 3.68 7.66 -18.93
N SER A 280 3.05 6.71 -19.61
CA SER A 280 3.73 5.75 -20.47
C SER A 280 4.60 6.46 -21.52
N GLU A 281 5.79 5.94 -21.76
CA GLU A 281 6.78 6.49 -22.69
C GLU A 281 7.37 7.86 -22.32
N GLU A 282 6.97 8.48 -21.21
CA GLU A 282 7.63 9.66 -20.68
C GLU A 282 8.66 9.27 -19.62
N LEU A 283 9.83 9.90 -19.68
CA LEU A 283 10.85 9.76 -18.63
C LEU A 283 10.54 10.66 -17.45
N GLY A 284 10.74 10.13 -16.24
CA GLY A 284 10.42 10.80 -15.00
C GLY A 284 8.92 10.81 -14.70
N MET A 285 8.59 11.23 -13.50
CA MET A 285 7.19 11.31 -13.03
C MET A 285 6.63 12.71 -13.22
N ARG A 286 5.35 12.80 -13.53
CA ARG A 286 4.61 14.05 -13.43
C ARG A 286 3.99 14.21 -12.06
N LYS A 287 3.69 15.43 -11.68
CA LYS A 287 2.95 15.74 -10.47
C LYS A 287 1.86 16.77 -10.73
N ALA A 288 0.76 16.65 -9.99
CA ALA A 288 -0.35 17.57 -10.01
C ALA A 288 -0.81 17.85 -8.57
N SER A 289 -1.24 19.10 -8.32
CA SER A 289 -1.86 19.40 -7.02
C SER A 289 -3.15 18.61 -6.85
N VAL A 290 -3.35 17.97 -5.71
CA VAL A 290 -4.58 17.22 -5.39
C VAL A 290 -5.83 18.12 -5.41
N PHE A 291 -5.68 19.42 -5.19
CA PHE A 291 -6.80 20.36 -5.14
C PHE A 291 -7.26 20.88 -6.51
N THR A 292 -6.38 20.91 -7.50
CA THR A 292 -6.69 21.51 -8.80
C THR A 292 -6.47 20.57 -9.98
N LEU A 293 -5.75 19.49 -9.79
CA LEU A 293 -5.28 18.54 -10.81
C LEU A 293 -4.44 19.18 -11.93
N ILE A 294 -4.02 20.44 -11.77
CA ILE A 294 -3.20 21.11 -12.77
C ILE A 294 -1.80 20.50 -12.72
N PRO A 295 -1.33 19.85 -13.82
CA PRO A 295 -0.01 19.28 -13.86
C PRO A 295 1.07 20.34 -13.73
N ALA A 296 2.05 20.08 -12.87
CA ALA A 296 3.25 20.89 -12.84
C ALA A 296 4.10 20.61 -14.08
N THR A 297 4.85 21.61 -14.51
CA THR A 297 5.81 21.48 -15.63
C THR A 297 7.08 20.71 -15.21
N ASN A 298 7.30 20.54 -13.90
CA ASN A 298 8.46 19.87 -13.36
C ASN A 298 8.18 18.38 -13.18
N THR A 299 9.16 17.57 -13.54
CA THR A 299 9.16 16.14 -13.24
C THR A 299 9.55 15.91 -11.77
N TRP A 300 9.08 14.82 -11.21
CA TRP A 300 9.49 14.31 -9.91
C TRP A 300 10.34 13.04 -10.12
N GLY A 301 11.36 12.85 -9.28
CA GLY A 301 12.29 11.74 -9.41
C GLY A 301 13.32 11.92 -10.53
N PRO A 302 14.19 10.91 -10.73
CA PRO A 302 15.19 10.94 -11.80
C PRO A 302 14.52 11.07 -13.17
N ALA A 303 14.95 12.06 -13.95
CA ALA A 303 14.38 12.36 -15.27
C ALA A 303 14.77 11.33 -16.36
N THR A 304 15.49 10.29 -15.97
CA THR A 304 15.94 9.19 -16.87
C THR A 304 15.13 7.91 -16.71
N ASP A 305 14.25 7.85 -15.69
CA ASP A 305 13.62 6.61 -15.25
C ASP A 305 12.12 6.62 -15.55
N THR A 306 11.58 5.43 -15.74
CA THR A 306 10.13 5.16 -15.78
C THR A 306 9.80 4.18 -14.67
N TYR A 307 8.62 4.34 -14.07
CA TYR A 307 8.21 3.50 -12.95
C TYR A 307 6.93 2.73 -13.28
N TYR A 308 6.92 1.47 -12.86
CA TYR A 308 5.79 0.57 -13.04
C TYR A 308 4.83 0.62 -11.84
N ARG A 309 5.38 0.65 -10.61
CA ARG A 309 4.61 0.78 -9.36
C ARG A 309 5.28 1.74 -8.40
N MET A 310 4.48 2.30 -7.53
CA MET A 310 4.94 3.13 -6.42
C MET A 310 4.14 2.84 -5.16
N SER A 311 4.83 2.77 -4.04
CA SER A 311 4.23 2.76 -2.71
C SER A 311 4.99 3.69 -1.78
N VAL A 312 4.26 4.40 -0.92
CA VAL A 312 4.83 5.33 0.04
C VAL A 312 4.95 4.64 1.39
N ASP A 313 6.16 4.62 1.93
CA ASP A 313 6.45 4.18 3.29
C ASP A 313 5.70 5.08 4.29
N PRO A 314 4.75 4.53 5.05
CA PRO A 314 3.90 5.33 5.92
C PRO A 314 4.62 5.88 7.17
N VAL A 315 5.85 5.43 7.43
CA VAL A 315 6.65 5.83 8.58
C VAL A 315 7.63 6.94 8.23
N ASN A 316 8.41 6.73 7.17
CA ASN A 316 9.51 7.63 6.80
C ASN A 316 9.16 8.55 5.63
N GLY A 317 8.03 8.31 4.94
CA GLY A 317 7.64 9.06 3.74
C GLY A 317 8.50 8.73 2.52
N TYR A 318 9.33 7.68 2.57
CA TYR A 318 10.10 7.25 1.41
C TYR A 318 9.19 6.61 0.37
N VAL A 319 9.57 6.78 -0.88
CA VAL A 319 8.84 6.22 -2.02
C VAL A 319 9.62 5.03 -2.57
N TYR A 320 9.02 3.87 -2.53
CA TYR A 320 9.52 2.67 -3.18
C TYR A 320 8.92 2.61 -4.58
N ALA A 321 9.76 2.80 -5.58
CA ALA A 321 9.35 2.87 -6.99
C ALA A 321 10.03 1.75 -7.78
N THR A 322 9.23 0.96 -8.50
CA THR A 322 9.73 -0.18 -9.26
C THR A 322 9.93 0.20 -10.72
N SER A 323 11.04 -0.21 -11.31
CA SER A 323 11.29 -0.11 -12.74
C SER A 323 11.37 -1.52 -13.34
N THR A 324 10.92 -1.71 -14.57
CA THR A 324 10.96 -3.00 -15.23
C THR A 324 11.09 -2.86 -16.75
N ASN A 325 11.80 -3.80 -17.38
CA ASN A 325 11.79 -4.00 -18.81
C ASN A 325 10.91 -5.19 -19.25
N PHE A 326 10.18 -5.78 -18.28
CA PHE A 326 9.30 -6.95 -18.44
C PHE A 326 9.98 -8.28 -18.78
N PHE A 327 11.31 -8.36 -18.77
CA PHE A 327 12.04 -9.58 -19.17
C PHE A 327 13.11 -10.02 -18.18
N ASP A 328 13.70 -9.09 -17.44
CA ASP A 328 14.78 -9.36 -16.49
C ASP A 328 14.36 -9.03 -15.05
N THR A 329 15.18 -9.44 -14.09
CA THR A 329 15.06 -8.96 -12.71
C THR A 329 15.05 -7.43 -12.70
N SER A 330 14.26 -6.88 -11.80
CA SER A 330 13.91 -5.47 -11.79
C SER A 330 14.43 -4.79 -10.53
N GLU A 331 14.72 -3.51 -10.65
CA GLU A 331 15.17 -2.69 -9.54
C GLU A 331 13.97 -2.04 -8.83
N VAL A 332 14.01 -2.04 -7.50
CA VAL A 332 13.18 -1.20 -6.64
C VAL A 332 14.03 -0.06 -6.12
N GLN A 333 13.73 1.15 -6.54
CA GLN A 333 14.39 2.36 -6.08
C GLN A 333 13.69 2.91 -4.84
N ILE A 334 14.46 3.38 -3.87
CA ILE A 334 13.99 4.07 -2.69
C ILE A 334 14.33 5.54 -2.85
N LEU A 335 13.31 6.38 -2.91
CA LEU A 335 13.41 7.82 -3.14
C LEU A 335 12.88 8.57 -1.92
N ASN A 336 13.39 9.79 -1.68
CA ASN A 336 12.78 10.67 -0.68
C ASN A 336 11.54 11.40 -1.25
N GLU A 337 10.85 12.19 -0.44
CA GLU A 337 9.68 12.99 -0.87
C GLU A 337 9.97 13.93 -2.05
N SER A 338 11.22 14.38 -2.19
CA SER A 338 11.64 15.24 -3.30
C SER A 338 11.96 14.46 -4.57
N GLY A 339 11.92 13.13 -4.54
CA GLY A 339 12.27 12.25 -5.65
C GLY A 339 13.77 12.02 -5.81
N GLU A 340 14.59 12.34 -4.81
CA GLU A 340 16.01 12.05 -4.85
C GLU A 340 16.27 10.60 -4.47
N HIS A 341 17.14 9.93 -5.22
CA HIS A 341 17.51 8.54 -4.99
C HIS A 341 18.28 8.38 -3.67
N ILE A 342 17.82 7.50 -2.80
CA ILE A 342 18.45 7.14 -1.53
C ILE A 342 19.26 5.85 -1.67
N SER A 343 18.59 4.79 -2.13
CA SER A 343 19.16 3.46 -2.34
C SER A 343 18.26 2.65 -3.27
N SER A 344 18.71 1.45 -3.64
CA SER A 344 17.93 0.50 -4.41
C SER A 344 18.28 -0.93 -4.06
N PHE A 345 17.42 -1.87 -4.46
CA PHE A 345 17.68 -3.29 -4.38
C PHE A 345 17.08 -4.01 -5.60
N GLU A 346 17.64 -5.16 -5.94
CA GLU A 346 17.11 -6.03 -6.99
C GLU A 346 15.98 -6.89 -6.42
N ALA A 347 14.84 -6.92 -7.11
CA ALA A 347 13.68 -7.78 -6.83
C ALA A 347 13.51 -8.83 -7.95
N GLY A 348 12.36 -9.49 -8.00
CA GLY A 348 12.03 -10.41 -9.09
C GLY A 348 11.64 -9.70 -10.38
N ILE A 349 11.01 -10.42 -11.30
CA ILE A 349 10.58 -9.90 -12.60
C ILE A 349 9.23 -9.20 -12.48
N VAL A 350 9.13 -7.98 -13.00
CA VAL A 350 7.92 -7.13 -12.98
C VAL A 350 7.38 -6.96 -11.56
N PRO A 351 8.07 -6.22 -10.67
CA PRO A 351 7.58 -5.98 -9.32
C PRO A 351 6.36 -5.06 -9.35
N GLY A 352 5.17 -5.67 -9.25
CA GLY A 352 3.85 -5.06 -9.47
C GLY A 352 3.10 -4.67 -8.18
N GLY A 353 3.61 -5.02 -7.01
CA GLY A 353 2.99 -4.69 -5.72
C GLY A 353 4.01 -4.50 -4.61
N ILE A 354 3.75 -3.56 -3.70
CA ILE A 354 4.59 -3.30 -2.52
C ILE A 354 3.70 -3.04 -1.32
N ALA A 355 3.97 -3.74 -0.21
CA ALA A 355 3.32 -3.54 1.07
C ALA A 355 4.36 -3.45 2.20
N PHE A 356 4.06 -2.67 3.26
CA PHE A 356 4.98 -2.39 4.35
C PHE A 356 4.53 -3.07 5.64
N ASP A 357 5.40 -3.88 6.24
CA ASP A 357 5.24 -4.39 7.60
C ASP A 357 5.67 -3.29 8.58
N VAL A 358 4.68 -2.55 9.06
CA VAL A 358 4.87 -1.48 10.04
C VAL A 358 4.75 -2.05 11.43
N ARG A 359 5.76 -1.85 12.25
CA ARG A 359 5.75 -2.29 13.64
C ARG A 359 6.08 -1.14 14.58
N ASN A 360 5.54 -1.27 15.77
CA ASN A 360 5.83 -0.35 16.86
C ASN A 360 7.05 -0.85 17.65
N VAL A 361 7.94 0.05 18.01
CA VAL A 361 8.97 -0.25 19.01
C VAL A 361 8.25 -0.44 20.35
N MET A 362 8.02 -1.69 20.74
CA MET A 362 7.60 -1.95 22.12
C MET A 362 8.76 -1.57 23.03
N GLU A 363 8.54 -0.65 23.98
CA GLU A 363 9.40 -0.60 25.16
C GLU A 363 9.31 -1.99 25.81
N ILE A 364 10.37 -2.78 25.65
CA ILE A 364 10.51 -3.97 26.47
C ILE A 364 10.74 -3.43 27.87
N ASP A 365 9.72 -3.46 28.71
CA ASP A 365 9.89 -3.37 30.16
C ASP A 365 10.87 -4.49 30.51
N CYS A 366 12.15 -4.16 30.52
CA CYS A 366 13.15 -5.06 31.06
C CYS A 366 12.76 -5.28 32.54
N PRO A 367 12.33 -6.49 32.94
CA PRO A 367 12.11 -6.74 34.34
C PRO A 367 13.38 -6.32 35.07
N GLU A 368 13.25 -5.56 36.17
CA GLU A 368 14.38 -5.16 36.99
C GLU A 368 15.20 -6.42 37.29
N ILE A 369 16.30 -6.60 36.53
CA ILE A 369 17.23 -7.68 36.80
C ILE A 369 17.85 -7.33 38.12
N SER A 370 17.49 -8.10 39.15
CA SER A 370 18.09 -8.00 40.47
C SER A 370 19.61 -8.00 40.33
N THR A 371 20.26 -7.03 40.95
CA THR A 371 21.61 -6.53 40.76
C THR A 371 22.73 -7.51 41.08
N GLU A 372 22.62 -8.82 40.85
CA GLU A 372 23.67 -9.81 41.15
C GLU A 372 24.08 -10.72 39.99
N VAL A 373 23.82 -10.36 38.75
CA VAL A 373 24.42 -11.08 37.61
C VAL A 373 25.41 -10.16 36.92
N ASN A 374 26.68 -10.36 37.19
CA ASN A 374 27.77 -9.87 36.34
C ASN A 374 27.67 -10.54 34.98
N VAL A 375 26.95 -9.95 34.06
CA VAL A 375 26.91 -10.42 32.68
C VAL A 375 27.97 -9.64 31.89
N ASP A 376 29.20 -10.17 31.85
CA ASP A 376 30.22 -9.76 30.91
C ASP A 376 29.84 -10.27 29.50
N GLY A 377 28.92 -9.58 28.82
CA GLY A 377 28.53 -9.94 27.46
C GLY A 377 27.72 -8.86 26.76
N GLU A 378 27.97 -8.70 25.49
CA GLU A 378 27.19 -7.87 24.58
C GLU A 378 26.16 -8.78 23.90
N PHE A 379 24.88 -8.37 23.84
CA PHE A 379 23.78 -9.17 23.30
C PHE A 379 23.06 -8.41 22.20
N ASP A 380 22.51 -9.12 21.24
CA ASP A 380 21.56 -8.57 20.27
C ASP A 380 20.15 -8.44 20.87
N ILE A 381 19.21 -7.85 20.14
CA ILE A 381 17.83 -7.64 20.59
C ILE A 381 17.07 -8.94 20.91
N LEU A 382 17.59 -10.09 20.49
CA LEU A 382 17.04 -11.41 20.78
C LEU A 382 17.75 -12.08 21.96
N GLY A 383 18.65 -11.38 22.67
CA GLY A 383 19.39 -11.92 23.79
C GLY A 383 20.53 -12.87 23.42
N ARG A 384 20.97 -12.88 22.16
CA ARG A 384 22.12 -13.67 21.70
C ARG A 384 23.42 -12.90 21.90
N ILE A 385 24.50 -13.60 22.22
CA ILE A 385 25.81 -12.98 22.40
C ILE A 385 26.23 -12.29 21.10
N TRP A 386 26.53 -11.00 21.20
CA TRP A 386 26.99 -10.18 20.07
C TRP A 386 28.34 -10.66 19.57
N SER A 387 28.46 -11.02 18.30
CA SER A 387 29.74 -11.37 17.68
C SER A 387 30.39 -10.10 17.09
N LYS A 388 31.71 -9.93 17.28
CA LYS A 388 32.46 -8.84 16.66
C LYS A 388 32.26 -8.85 15.14
N GLY A 389 31.74 -7.76 14.57
CA GLY A 389 31.49 -7.60 13.13
C GLY A 389 30.02 -7.74 12.71
N GLY A 390 29.08 -7.92 13.64
CA GLY A 390 27.66 -7.90 13.36
C GLY A 390 27.13 -6.46 13.16
N ARG A 391 26.23 -6.27 12.22
CA ARG A 391 25.43 -5.03 12.09
C ARG A 391 24.13 -5.22 12.87
N GLY A 392 23.62 -4.17 13.49
CA GLY A 392 22.33 -4.19 14.15
C GLY A 392 22.26 -3.35 15.42
N LEU A 393 21.18 -3.51 16.16
CA LEU A 393 20.96 -2.83 17.42
C LEU A 393 21.78 -3.51 18.53
N LYS A 394 22.66 -2.75 19.17
CA LYS A 394 23.44 -3.19 20.32
C LYS A 394 22.86 -2.58 21.60
N LEU A 395 22.59 -3.43 22.59
CA LEU A 395 22.20 -3.00 23.92
C LEU A 395 23.43 -3.02 24.84
N GLU A 396 23.81 -1.91 25.43
CA GLU A 396 24.88 -1.82 26.42
C GLU A 396 24.28 -1.44 27.78
N ASN A 397 24.49 -2.30 28.75
CA ASN A 397 24.19 -1.96 30.15
C ASN A 397 25.37 -1.21 30.76
N LEU A 398 25.11 0.02 31.17
CA LEU A 398 26.11 0.82 31.88
C LEU A 398 26.12 0.43 33.36
N SER A 399 27.29 0.57 33.98
CA SER A 399 27.50 0.27 35.41
C SER A 399 26.64 1.12 36.38
N ASN A 400 25.90 2.10 35.85
CA ASN A 400 24.96 2.93 36.60
C ASN A 400 23.50 2.48 36.49
N GLY A 401 23.24 1.30 35.94
CA GLY A 401 21.90 0.74 35.74
C GLY A 401 21.10 1.34 34.59
N LYS A 402 21.72 2.15 33.73
CA LYS A 402 21.08 2.64 32.50
C LYS A 402 21.45 1.74 31.32
N THR A 403 20.44 1.38 30.55
CA THR A 403 20.64 0.70 29.26
C THR A 403 20.75 1.75 28.17
N VAL A 404 21.80 1.68 27.37
CA VAL A 404 22.00 2.52 26.20
C VAL A 404 21.78 1.65 24.96
N LYS A 405 20.91 2.10 24.08
CA LYS A 405 20.75 1.51 22.74
C LYS A 405 21.71 2.21 21.79
N SER A 406 22.55 1.47 21.11
CA SER A 406 23.42 2.02 20.05
C SER A 406 23.23 1.20 18.77
N ILE A 407 23.06 1.90 17.65
CA ILE A 407 23.10 1.28 16.33
C ILE A 407 24.59 1.16 15.96
N VAL A 408 25.07 -0.07 15.79
CA VAL A 408 26.43 -0.31 15.33
C VAL A 408 26.42 -0.52 13.84
N LEU A 409 26.85 0.51 13.11
CA LEU A 409 27.19 0.40 11.70
C LEU A 409 28.70 0.11 11.65
N THR A 410 29.08 -1.09 11.24
CA THR A 410 30.48 -1.39 10.94
C THR A 410 30.72 -1.17 9.46
N ASP A 411 31.79 -0.40 9.14
CA ASP A 411 32.30 -0.21 7.79
C ASP A 411 32.75 -1.53 7.15
#